data_7cb1b1849055efd6c2f32c230eb753a7
#
_entry.id   7cb1b1849055efd6c2f32c230eb753a7
#
_cell.length_a   1.000
_cell.length_b   1.000
_cell.length_c   1.000
_cell.angle_alpha   90.00
_cell.angle_beta   90.00
_cell.angle_gamma   90.00
#
_symmetry.space_group_name_H-M   'P 1'
#
loop_
_entity.id
_entity.type
_entity.pdbx_description
1 polymer ?
#
loop_
_entity_poly.entity_id
_entity_poly.type
_entity_poly.pdbx_seq_one_letter_code
_entity_poly.pdbx_strand_id
1 'polypeptide(L)'
;MLCYDVRWPKTVITTECWRPGIGPQSRPGPDRYGGAVPPPPAARDKVLDAFERLLIEHGERETTLDAVARAAGVSKGGLIYHFGSREALIDGLLARLEVLADEDVALMNAAPEGPVAYYIRTSAYADAPIDRTLVAATRLLQRSHSRTREVLADVHDRWYQSLLTAVGDPATARLIMLVGYGMYYNATLAGGDPGAPGPAAEDDEVLRLLQELVRAQSAGKP
;
A
#
# COMPACT_ATOMS: atom_id res chain seq x y z
N MET A 1 7.37 32.87 -1.72
CA MET A 1 6.10 32.32 -2.21
C MET A 1 6.45 31.42 -3.39
N LEU A 2 6.84 30.19 -3.09
CA LEU A 2 7.23 29.17 -4.08
C LEU A 2 6.33 27.98 -3.84
N CYS A 3 5.31 27.83 -4.69
CA CYS A 3 4.47 26.67 -4.73
C CYS A 3 5.30 25.48 -5.27
N TYR A 4 5.61 24.53 -4.44
CA TYR A 4 6.07 23.21 -4.89
C TYR A 4 4.85 22.35 -5.18
N ASP A 5 4.52 22.25 -6.46
CA ASP A 5 3.53 21.33 -7.00
C ASP A 5 4.19 19.94 -7.08
N VAL A 6 4.06 19.13 -6.04
CA VAL A 6 4.52 17.75 -6.05
C VAL A 6 3.48 16.90 -6.78
N ARG A 7 3.49 16.96 -8.10
CA ARG A 7 2.78 16.00 -8.96
C ARG A 7 3.55 14.70 -9.02
N TRP A 8 2.94 13.66 -8.48
CA TRP A 8 3.34 12.27 -8.76
C TRP A 8 3.35 12.01 -10.27
N PRO A 9 4.35 11.29 -10.81
CA PRO A 9 4.33 10.90 -12.20
C PRO A 9 3.17 9.92 -12.42
N LYS A 10 2.07 10.42 -13.01
CA LYS A 10 1.07 9.56 -13.62
C LYS A 10 1.75 8.88 -14.80
N THR A 11 1.96 7.58 -14.70
CA THR A 11 2.33 6.76 -15.87
C THR A 11 1.21 6.92 -16.90
N VAL A 12 1.47 7.75 -17.91
CA VAL A 12 0.58 7.98 -19.04
C VAL A 12 0.68 6.72 -19.91
N ILE A 13 -0.33 5.86 -19.83
CA ILE A 13 -0.55 4.86 -20.86
C ILE A 13 -1.07 5.63 -22.07
N THR A 14 -0.18 5.87 -23.03
CA THR A 14 -0.54 6.45 -24.32
C THR A 14 -1.40 5.45 -25.08
N THR A 15 -2.64 5.84 -25.30
CA THR A 15 -3.57 5.19 -26.23
C THR A 15 -3.11 5.51 -27.65
N GLU A 16 -2.31 4.66 -28.28
CA GLU A 16 -2.03 4.78 -29.71
C GLU A 16 -3.12 4.12 -30.54
N CYS A 17 -3.76 4.96 -31.28
CA CYS A 17 -4.42 4.82 -32.59
C CYS A 17 -4.78 3.42 -33.11
N TRP A 18 -6.06 3.13 -33.00
CA TRP A 18 -6.70 2.13 -33.82
C TRP A 18 -6.78 2.61 -35.29
N ARG A 19 -6.19 1.85 -36.24
CA ARG A 19 -6.42 2.00 -37.69
C ARG A 19 -7.37 0.89 -38.15
N PRO A 20 -8.45 1.19 -38.88
CA PRO A 20 -9.32 0.17 -39.47
C PRO A 20 -8.82 -0.27 -40.84
N GLY A 21 -8.87 -1.55 -41.10
CA GLY A 21 -8.81 -2.11 -42.44
C GLY A 21 -7.99 -3.38 -42.56
N ILE A 22 -8.64 -4.55 -42.46
CA ILE A 22 -8.44 -5.74 -43.30
C ILE A 22 -9.64 -6.67 -43.03
N GLY A 23 -10.26 -7.12 -44.14
CA GLY A 23 -11.52 -7.85 -44.17
C GLY A 23 -11.47 -9.33 -43.69
N PRO A 24 -12.59 -10.07 -43.84
CA PRO A 24 -12.88 -11.26 -43.06
C PRO A 24 -12.07 -12.47 -43.53
N GLN A 25 -11.29 -13.06 -42.61
CA GLN A 25 -10.74 -14.40 -42.85
C GLN A 25 -11.37 -15.40 -41.85
N SER A 26 -11.85 -16.47 -42.50
CA SER A 26 -12.37 -17.74 -42.03
C SER A 26 -12.19 -18.11 -40.54
N ARG A 27 -13.32 -18.44 -39.88
CA ARG A 27 -13.41 -19.06 -38.59
C ARG A 27 -12.70 -20.42 -38.55
N PRO A 28 -11.75 -20.67 -37.63
CA PRO A 28 -11.39 -22.04 -37.28
C PRO A 28 -12.48 -22.64 -36.39
N GLY A 29 -12.75 -23.93 -36.56
CA GLY A 29 -13.75 -24.68 -35.83
C GLY A 29 -13.42 -24.86 -34.36
N PRO A 30 -14.35 -25.43 -33.54
CA PRO A 30 -14.22 -25.48 -32.09
C PRO A 30 -13.08 -26.40 -31.69
N ASP A 31 -12.01 -25.82 -31.13
CA ASP A 31 -10.93 -26.57 -30.53
C ASP A 31 -11.41 -27.25 -29.24
N ARG A 32 -11.37 -28.57 -29.22
CA ARG A 32 -11.75 -29.48 -28.14
C ARG A 32 -10.64 -29.63 -27.06
N TYR A 33 -10.03 -28.57 -26.63
CA TYR A 33 -9.19 -28.57 -25.46
C TYR A 33 -9.60 -27.41 -24.57
N GLY A 34 -10.56 -27.68 -23.67
CA GLY A 34 -11.00 -26.76 -22.64
C GLY A 34 -9.92 -26.53 -21.57
N GLY A 35 -8.78 -26.00 -21.97
CA GLY A 35 -7.88 -25.34 -21.04
C GLY A 35 -8.52 -24.02 -20.65
N ALA A 36 -9.00 -23.89 -19.42
CA ALA A 36 -9.51 -22.62 -18.89
C ALA A 36 -8.40 -21.57 -19.04
N VAL A 37 -8.62 -20.62 -19.96
CA VAL A 37 -7.76 -19.43 -20.07
C VAL A 37 -7.74 -18.76 -18.69
N PRO A 38 -6.56 -18.50 -18.09
CA PRO A 38 -6.51 -17.80 -16.82
C PRO A 38 -7.28 -16.49 -16.95
N PRO A 39 -8.17 -16.16 -16.01
CA PRO A 39 -8.95 -14.93 -16.09
C PRO A 39 -8.03 -13.72 -16.06
N PRO A 40 -8.44 -12.62 -16.69
CA PRO A 40 -7.62 -11.42 -16.80
C PRO A 40 -7.22 -10.92 -15.40
N PRO A 41 -5.97 -10.45 -15.22
CA PRO A 41 -5.47 -9.90 -13.96
C PRO A 41 -6.42 -8.90 -13.30
N ALA A 42 -7.13 -8.12 -14.12
CA ALA A 42 -8.12 -7.14 -13.70
C ALA A 42 -9.27 -7.70 -12.82
N ALA A 43 -9.65 -8.97 -12.93
CA ALA A 43 -10.73 -9.53 -12.11
C ALA A 43 -10.25 -9.90 -10.70
N ARG A 44 -9.02 -10.42 -10.59
CA ARG A 44 -8.39 -10.72 -9.29
C ARG A 44 -8.18 -9.44 -8.49
N ASP A 45 -7.67 -8.39 -9.11
CA ASP A 45 -7.42 -7.10 -8.46
C ASP A 45 -8.72 -6.43 -8.00
N LYS A 46 -9.78 -6.45 -8.82
CA LYS A 46 -11.11 -5.96 -8.42
C LYS A 46 -11.64 -6.66 -7.16
N VAL A 47 -11.39 -7.96 -7.01
CA VAL A 47 -11.80 -8.70 -5.81
C VAL A 47 -10.99 -8.25 -4.59
N LEU A 48 -9.68 -8.07 -4.73
CA LEU A 48 -8.82 -7.55 -3.66
C LEU A 48 -9.19 -6.10 -3.28
N ASP A 49 -9.46 -5.24 -4.25
CA ASP A 49 -9.89 -3.85 -4.00
C ASP A 49 -11.21 -3.79 -3.24
N ALA A 50 -12.17 -4.66 -3.62
CA ALA A 50 -13.44 -4.77 -2.92
C ALA A 50 -13.26 -5.31 -1.49
N PHE A 51 -12.38 -6.30 -1.31
CA PHE A 51 -12.07 -6.87 0.00
C PHE A 51 -11.42 -5.84 0.93
N GLU A 52 -10.41 -5.13 0.44
CA GLU A 52 -9.71 -4.03 1.11
C GLU A 52 -10.70 -2.95 1.56
N ARG A 53 -11.51 -2.42 0.64
CA ARG A 53 -12.51 -1.40 0.95
C ARG A 53 -13.50 -1.86 2.03
N LEU A 54 -14.05 -3.06 1.92
CA LEU A 54 -15.01 -3.57 2.90
C LEU A 54 -14.36 -3.78 4.28
N LEU A 55 -13.11 -4.20 4.35
CA LEU A 55 -12.38 -4.28 5.62
C LEU A 55 -12.22 -2.92 6.28
N ILE A 56 -11.90 -1.89 5.51
CA ILE A 56 -11.75 -0.51 6.01
C ILE A 56 -13.09 0.04 6.49
N GLU A 57 -14.15 -0.06 5.69
CA GLU A 57 -15.46 0.55 5.93
C GLU A 57 -16.28 -0.19 7.00
N HIS A 58 -16.25 -1.53 7.00
CA HIS A 58 -17.16 -2.35 7.80
C HIS A 58 -16.44 -3.30 8.78
N GLY A 59 -15.13 -3.40 8.69
CA GLY A 59 -14.31 -4.31 9.49
C GLY A 59 -14.45 -5.76 9.05
N GLU A 60 -13.68 -6.63 9.72
CA GLU A 60 -13.54 -8.03 9.32
C GLU A 60 -14.85 -8.83 9.42
N ARG A 61 -15.66 -8.55 10.45
CA ARG A 61 -16.86 -9.34 10.75
C ARG A 61 -17.91 -9.26 9.64
N GLU A 62 -18.09 -8.10 9.04
CA GLU A 62 -19.08 -7.86 8.00
C GLU A 62 -18.55 -8.16 6.59
N THR A 63 -17.23 -8.30 6.44
CA THR A 63 -16.58 -8.59 5.16
C THR A 63 -16.65 -10.08 4.83
N THR A 64 -17.81 -10.53 4.36
CA THR A 64 -18.06 -11.93 3.93
C THR A 64 -17.69 -12.12 2.45
N LEU A 65 -17.41 -13.38 2.03
CA LEU A 65 -17.15 -13.69 0.62
C LEU A 65 -18.30 -13.24 -0.31
N ASP A 66 -19.54 -13.35 0.14
CA ASP A 66 -20.71 -12.90 -0.63
C ASP A 66 -20.75 -11.36 -0.76
N ALA A 67 -20.39 -10.64 0.31
CA ALA A 67 -20.26 -9.18 0.28
C ALA A 67 -19.15 -8.74 -0.67
N VAL A 68 -18.00 -9.40 -0.62
CA VAL A 68 -16.85 -9.11 -1.50
C VAL A 68 -17.20 -9.40 -2.96
N ALA A 69 -17.80 -10.55 -3.28
CA ALA A 69 -18.21 -10.89 -4.65
C ALA A 69 -19.17 -9.84 -5.22
N ARG A 70 -20.16 -9.42 -4.42
CA ARG A 70 -21.13 -8.38 -4.80
C ARG A 70 -20.45 -7.04 -5.03
N ALA A 71 -19.56 -6.62 -4.14
CA ALA A 71 -18.85 -5.36 -4.22
C ALA A 71 -17.84 -5.32 -5.39
N ALA A 72 -17.24 -6.47 -5.74
CA ALA A 72 -16.35 -6.62 -6.87
C ALA A 72 -17.08 -6.76 -8.22
N GLY A 73 -18.41 -6.93 -8.21
CA GLY A 73 -19.20 -7.18 -9.44
C GLY A 73 -18.91 -8.54 -10.08
N VAL A 74 -18.54 -9.55 -9.29
CA VAL A 74 -18.29 -10.92 -9.76
C VAL A 74 -19.28 -11.91 -9.14
N SER A 75 -19.48 -13.08 -9.77
CA SER A 75 -20.21 -14.15 -9.12
C SER A 75 -19.43 -14.76 -7.96
N LYS A 76 -20.11 -15.36 -6.98
CA LYS A 76 -19.44 -16.12 -5.90
C LYS A 76 -18.52 -17.20 -6.45
N GLY A 77 -18.93 -17.93 -7.50
CA GLY A 77 -18.11 -18.90 -8.19
C GLY A 77 -16.87 -18.27 -8.83
N GLY A 78 -16.99 -17.07 -9.42
CA GLY A 78 -15.87 -16.31 -9.94
C GLY A 78 -14.88 -15.89 -8.85
N LEU A 79 -15.36 -15.46 -7.69
CA LEU A 79 -14.49 -15.17 -6.54
C LEU A 79 -13.75 -16.41 -6.07
N ILE A 80 -14.46 -17.53 -5.87
CA ILE A 80 -13.86 -18.80 -5.42
C ILE A 80 -12.85 -19.34 -6.43
N TYR A 81 -13.09 -19.13 -7.71
CA TYR A 81 -12.12 -19.48 -8.75
C TYR A 81 -10.78 -18.75 -8.58
N HIS A 82 -10.81 -17.46 -8.20
CA HIS A 82 -9.62 -16.65 -8.01
C HIS A 82 -8.93 -16.90 -6.66
N PHE A 83 -9.68 -17.12 -5.61
CA PHE A 83 -9.19 -17.13 -4.23
C PHE A 83 -9.68 -18.33 -3.42
N GLY A 84 -10.11 -19.42 -3.98
CA GLY A 84 -10.45 -20.67 -3.34
C GLY A 84 -11.11 -20.63 -1.94
N SER A 85 -10.64 -19.76 -1.05
CA SER A 85 -11.11 -19.61 0.33
C SER A 85 -10.96 -18.16 0.83
N ARG A 86 -11.49 -17.90 2.04
CA ARG A 86 -11.29 -16.62 2.74
C ARG A 86 -9.80 -16.40 3.11
N GLU A 87 -9.14 -17.45 3.55
CA GLU A 87 -7.71 -17.43 3.90
C GLU A 87 -6.87 -17.07 2.68
N ALA A 88 -7.16 -17.65 1.52
CA ALA A 88 -6.48 -17.31 0.26
C ALA A 88 -6.71 -15.86 -0.15
N LEU A 89 -7.87 -15.28 0.16
CA LEU A 89 -8.15 -13.86 -0.07
C LEU A 89 -7.33 -12.97 0.89
N ILE A 90 -7.22 -13.36 2.16
CA ILE A 90 -6.34 -12.70 3.14
C ILE A 90 -4.89 -12.77 2.68
N ASP A 91 -4.40 -13.96 2.30
CA ASP A 91 -3.04 -14.14 1.78
C ASP A 91 -2.78 -13.26 0.54
N GLY A 92 -3.79 -13.13 -0.33
CA GLY A 92 -3.71 -12.23 -1.49
C GLY A 92 -3.56 -10.76 -1.11
N LEU A 93 -4.27 -10.29 -0.07
CA LEU A 93 -4.14 -8.93 0.47
C LEU A 93 -2.77 -8.72 1.11
N LEU A 94 -2.29 -9.70 1.90
CA LEU A 94 -0.99 -9.62 2.54
C LEU A 94 0.16 -9.63 1.52
N ALA A 95 0.08 -10.45 0.47
CA ALA A 95 1.05 -10.44 -0.61
C ALA A 95 1.08 -9.09 -1.36
N ARG A 96 -0.09 -8.45 -1.54
CA ARG A 96 -0.17 -7.07 -2.09
C ARG A 96 0.55 -6.08 -1.17
N LEU A 97 0.35 -6.19 0.16
CA LEU A 97 1.04 -5.33 1.13
C LEU A 97 2.55 -5.50 1.06
N GLU A 98 3.05 -6.73 0.98
CA GLU A 98 4.49 -7.01 0.86
C GLU A 98 5.09 -6.34 -0.38
N VAL A 99 4.43 -6.41 -1.55
CA VAL A 99 4.88 -5.76 -2.79
C VAL A 99 4.90 -4.24 -2.64
N LEU A 100 3.81 -3.65 -2.13
CA LEU A 100 3.72 -2.20 -1.93
C LEU A 100 4.76 -1.69 -0.93
N ALA A 101 5.07 -2.47 0.11
CA ALA A 101 6.11 -2.14 1.07
C ALA A 101 7.52 -2.20 0.45
N ASP A 102 7.79 -3.17 -0.42
CA ASP A 102 9.06 -3.22 -1.15
C ASP A 102 9.24 -2.02 -2.08
N GLU A 103 8.18 -1.62 -2.78
CA GLU A 103 8.17 -0.44 -3.64
C GLU A 103 8.40 0.84 -2.82
N ASP A 104 7.73 0.98 -1.67
CA ASP A 104 7.86 2.13 -0.78
C ASP A 104 9.27 2.24 -0.18
N VAL A 105 9.86 1.13 0.28
CA VAL A 105 11.25 1.08 0.77
C VAL A 105 12.24 1.43 -0.34
N ALA A 106 11.99 0.99 -1.56
CA ALA A 106 12.84 1.36 -2.70
C ALA A 106 12.79 2.87 -2.98
N LEU A 107 11.58 3.48 -2.97
CA LEU A 107 11.41 4.92 -3.09
C LEU A 107 12.08 5.68 -1.95
N MET A 108 11.89 5.21 -0.71
CA MET A 108 12.50 5.77 0.49
C MET A 108 14.04 5.82 0.38
N ASN A 109 14.66 4.72 -0.07
CA ASN A 109 16.11 4.63 -0.22
C ASN A 109 16.65 5.46 -1.41
N ALA A 110 15.82 5.73 -2.40
CA ALA A 110 16.18 6.54 -3.57
C ALA A 110 15.82 8.03 -3.40
N ALA A 111 15.15 8.41 -2.31
CA ALA A 111 14.64 9.77 -2.11
C ALA A 111 15.80 10.78 -2.03
N PRO A 112 15.77 11.87 -2.82
CA PRO A 112 16.83 12.91 -2.80
C PRO A 112 17.01 13.58 -1.44
N GLU A 113 15.92 13.72 -0.68
CA GLU A 113 15.90 14.27 0.67
C GLU A 113 16.37 13.29 1.75
N GLY A 114 16.60 12.04 1.38
CA GLY A 114 17.03 10.96 2.24
C GLY A 114 15.89 10.21 2.94
N PRO A 115 16.19 8.98 3.43
CA PRO A 115 15.18 8.08 3.98
C PRO A 115 14.37 8.64 5.16
N VAL A 116 15.01 9.41 6.04
CA VAL A 116 14.34 10.01 7.22
C VAL A 116 13.28 11.02 6.79
N ALA A 117 13.64 11.92 5.87
CA ALA A 117 12.72 12.95 5.41
C ALA A 117 11.56 12.33 4.60
N TYR A 118 11.86 11.35 3.75
CA TYR A 118 10.85 10.60 3.03
C TYR A 118 9.87 9.93 4.00
N TYR A 119 10.37 9.14 4.96
CA TYR A 119 9.56 8.41 5.90
C TYR A 119 8.61 9.33 6.70
N ILE A 120 9.11 10.43 7.24
CA ILE A 120 8.28 11.38 8.00
C ILE A 120 7.21 12.03 7.12
N ARG A 121 7.56 12.47 5.90
CA ARG A 121 6.60 13.11 5.00
C ARG A 121 5.52 12.17 4.48
N THR A 122 5.84 10.88 4.33
CA THR A 122 4.87 9.86 3.91
C THR A 122 4.13 9.20 5.08
N SER A 123 4.51 9.52 6.33
CA SER A 123 3.80 9.04 7.54
C SER A 123 2.46 9.76 7.80
N ALA A 124 1.94 10.50 6.83
CA ALA A 124 0.57 11.04 6.84
C ALA A 124 -0.31 10.13 5.97
N TYR A 125 -1.53 9.80 6.43
CA TYR A 125 -2.48 9.04 5.62
C TYR A 125 -2.90 9.87 4.40
N ALA A 126 -2.56 9.41 3.21
CA ALA A 126 -2.82 10.10 1.93
C ALA A 126 -3.72 9.29 0.98
N ASP A 127 -4.38 8.25 1.46
CA ASP A 127 -5.19 7.31 0.67
C ASP A 127 -4.41 6.66 -0.49
N ALA A 128 -3.10 6.54 -0.33
CA ALA A 128 -2.26 5.80 -1.27
C ALA A 128 -2.57 4.30 -1.22
N PRO A 129 -2.23 3.52 -2.26
CA PRO A 129 -2.47 2.07 -2.25
C PRO A 129 -1.89 1.36 -1.02
N ILE A 130 -0.69 1.73 -0.58
CA ILE A 130 -0.06 1.17 0.61
C ILE A 130 -0.84 1.50 1.90
N ASP A 131 -1.36 2.73 2.03
CA ASP A 131 -2.15 3.15 3.19
C ASP A 131 -3.41 2.32 3.34
N ARG A 132 -4.17 2.18 2.24
CA ARG A 132 -5.40 1.38 2.24
C ARG A 132 -5.13 -0.08 2.59
N THR A 133 -4.12 -0.68 1.96
CA THR A 133 -3.78 -2.08 2.19
C THR A 133 -3.26 -2.31 3.62
N LEU A 134 -2.47 -1.37 4.17
CA LEU A 134 -1.99 -1.41 5.54
C LEU A 134 -3.15 -1.31 6.56
N VAL A 135 -4.06 -0.35 6.37
CA VAL A 135 -5.25 -0.20 7.22
C VAL A 135 -6.13 -1.45 7.14
N ALA A 136 -6.39 -1.97 5.94
CA ALA A 136 -7.17 -3.21 5.77
C ALA A 136 -6.52 -4.40 6.48
N ALA A 137 -5.19 -4.57 6.36
CA ALA A 137 -4.45 -5.63 7.05
C ALA A 137 -4.53 -5.48 8.59
N THR A 138 -4.47 -4.26 9.13
CA THR A 138 -4.61 -4.04 10.58
C THR A 138 -5.99 -4.42 11.11
N ARG A 139 -7.07 -4.30 10.29
CA ARG A 139 -8.42 -4.76 10.67
C ARG A 139 -8.47 -6.28 10.89
N LEU A 140 -7.61 -7.05 10.24
CA LEU A 140 -7.53 -8.51 10.41
C LEU A 140 -6.84 -8.94 11.72
N LEU A 141 -6.13 -8.04 12.41
CA LEU A 141 -5.47 -8.38 13.70
C LEU A 141 -6.46 -8.72 14.81
N GLN A 142 -7.72 -8.28 14.71
CA GLN A 142 -8.74 -8.48 15.74
C GLN A 142 -9.10 -9.96 15.96
N ARG A 143 -8.86 -10.83 14.99
CA ARG A 143 -9.18 -12.28 15.04
C ARG A 143 -7.98 -13.19 15.11
N SER A 144 -6.84 -12.72 15.59
CA SER A 144 -5.65 -13.55 15.86
C SER A 144 -5.08 -14.27 14.63
N HIS A 145 -5.10 -13.66 13.46
CA HIS A 145 -4.41 -14.17 12.28
C HIS A 145 -2.89 -14.04 12.49
N SER A 146 -2.21 -15.16 12.82
CA SER A 146 -0.75 -15.18 13.04
C SER A 146 0.00 -14.66 11.82
N ARG A 147 -0.40 -15.11 10.63
CA ARG A 147 0.21 -14.69 9.35
C ARG A 147 0.11 -13.18 9.13
N THR A 148 -1.03 -12.56 9.43
CA THR A 148 -1.19 -11.09 9.32
C THR A 148 -0.22 -10.37 10.24
N ARG A 149 -0.04 -10.85 11.48
CA ARG A 149 0.89 -10.25 12.43
C ARG A 149 2.33 -10.39 11.97
N GLU A 150 2.71 -11.54 11.43
CA GLU A 150 4.04 -11.79 10.89
C GLU A 150 4.36 -10.87 9.72
N VAL A 151 3.46 -10.73 8.75
CA VAL A 151 3.64 -9.86 7.59
C VAL A 151 3.72 -8.38 8.00
N LEU A 152 2.84 -7.93 8.90
CA LEU A 152 2.90 -6.55 9.40
C LEU A 152 4.21 -6.27 10.14
N ALA A 153 4.68 -7.21 10.95
CA ALA A 153 5.97 -7.08 11.65
C ALA A 153 7.15 -7.00 10.65
N ASP A 154 7.13 -7.84 9.61
CA ASP A 154 8.15 -7.85 8.57
C ASP A 154 8.17 -6.54 7.76
N VAL A 155 6.99 -6.04 7.35
CA VAL A 155 6.87 -4.75 6.67
C VAL A 155 7.44 -3.61 7.53
N HIS A 156 7.10 -3.58 8.83
CA HIS A 156 7.65 -2.59 9.75
C HIS A 156 9.16 -2.74 9.93
N ASP A 157 9.70 -3.97 9.94
CA ASP A 157 11.14 -4.19 10.04
C ASP A 157 11.87 -3.69 8.79
N ARG A 158 11.32 -3.83 7.59
CA ARG A 158 11.92 -3.29 6.35
C ARG A 158 12.11 -1.76 6.44
N TRP A 159 11.12 -1.01 6.88
CA TRP A 159 11.25 0.44 7.11
C TRP A 159 12.28 0.74 8.18
N TYR A 160 12.26 -0.02 9.29
CA TYR A 160 13.24 0.15 10.36
C TYR A 160 14.67 -0.07 9.87
N GLN A 161 14.95 -1.12 9.11
CA GLN A 161 16.28 -1.42 8.58
C GLN A 161 16.77 -0.32 7.63
N SER A 162 15.88 0.24 6.81
CA SER A 162 16.20 1.38 5.95
C SER A 162 16.60 2.61 6.78
N LEU A 163 15.81 2.96 7.81
CA LEU A 163 16.13 4.05 8.73
C LEU A 163 17.43 3.79 9.50
N LEU A 164 17.61 2.57 10.02
CA LEU A 164 18.82 2.18 10.73
C LEU A 164 20.07 2.33 9.87
N THR A 165 19.98 1.93 8.61
CA THR A 165 21.07 2.11 7.63
C THR A 165 21.40 3.59 7.41
N ALA A 166 20.37 4.43 7.33
CA ALA A 166 20.52 5.87 7.11
C ALA A 166 21.12 6.63 8.31
N VAL A 167 20.72 6.27 9.54
CA VAL A 167 21.13 7.03 10.74
C VAL A 167 22.26 6.35 11.53
N GLY A 168 22.47 5.05 11.37
CA GLY A 168 23.56 4.28 12.01
C GLY A 168 23.43 4.13 13.53
N ASP A 169 22.26 4.45 14.11
CA ASP A 169 21.98 4.32 15.54
C ASP A 169 20.59 3.71 15.79
N PRO A 170 20.53 2.55 16.47
CA PRO A 170 19.25 1.84 16.69
C PRO A 170 18.20 2.63 17.46
N ALA A 171 18.63 3.43 18.47
CA ALA A 171 17.70 4.20 19.27
C ALA A 171 17.07 5.34 18.46
N THR A 172 17.87 6.03 17.66
CA THR A 172 17.40 7.10 16.76
C THR A 172 16.50 6.54 15.68
N ALA A 173 16.87 5.43 15.03
CA ALA A 173 16.00 4.77 14.06
C ALA A 173 14.63 4.39 14.66
N ARG A 174 14.65 3.86 15.90
CA ARG A 174 13.43 3.51 16.62
C ARG A 174 12.59 4.74 16.97
N LEU A 175 13.22 5.84 17.38
CA LEU A 175 12.52 7.09 17.66
C LEU A 175 11.82 7.63 16.42
N ILE A 176 12.50 7.66 15.26
CA ILE A 176 11.93 8.09 13.99
C ILE A 176 10.70 7.24 13.62
N MET A 177 10.81 5.91 13.77
CA MET A 177 9.67 5.00 13.55
C MET A 177 8.47 5.35 14.44
N LEU A 178 8.71 5.58 15.74
CA LEU A 178 7.64 5.90 16.69
C LEU A 178 6.98 7.25 16.39
N VAL A 179 7.75 8.23 15.93
CA VAL A 179 7.20 9.51 15.46
C VAL A 179 6.30 9.30 14.26
N GLY A 180 6.76 8.57 13.23
CA GLY A 180 5.95 8.27 12.06
C GLY A 180 4.66 7.51 12.39
N TYR A 181 4.71 6.52 13.30
CA TYR A 181 3.49 5.86 13.78
C TYR A 181 2.51 6.81 14.46
N GLY A 182 3.03 7.75 15.28
CA GLY A 182 2.21 8.78 15.93
C GLY A 182 1.53 9.69 14.92
N MET A 183 2.26 10.14 13.90
CA MET A 183 1.74 10.98 12.82
C MET A 183 0.66 10.24 12.03
N TYR A 184 0.93 9.02 11.62
CA TYR A 184 -0.03 8.18 10.89
C TYR A 184 -1.31 7.92 11.71
N TYR A 185 -1.16 7.62 12.99
CA TYR A 185 -2.30 7.43 13.90
C TYR A 185 -3.14 8.71 14.03
N ASN A 186 -2.50 9.88 14.22
CA ASN A 186 -3.20 11.16 14.29
C ASN A 186 -3.96 11.47 13.00
N ALA A 187 -3.34 11.23 11.83
CA ALA A 187 -3.99 11.41 10.54
C ALA A 187 -5.25 10.54 10.40
N THR A 188 -5.20 9.29 10.87
CA THR A 188 -6.37 8.40 10.84
C THR A 188 -7.47 8.82 11.82
N LEU A 189 -7.14 9.44 12.96
CA LEU A 189 -8.11 9.99 13.93
C LEU A 189 -8.82 11.25 13.40
N ALA A 190 -8.12 12.07 12.61
CA ALA A 190 -8.69 13.27 11.99
C ALA A 190 -9.72 12.98 10.89
N GLY A 191 -10.03 11.70 10.65
CA GLY A 191 -11.06 11.26 9.72
C GLY A 191 -10.56 10.97 8.32
N GLY A 192 -9.24 11.01 8.11
CA GLY A 192 -8.62 10.60 6.84
C GLY A 192 -9.15 11.36 5.62
N ASP A 193 -9.59 12.63 5.79
CA ASP A 193 -9.96 13.47 4.65
C ASP A 193 -8.66 13.81 3.87
N PRO A 194 -8.44 13.22 2.69
CA PRO A 194 -7.24 13.50 1.88
C PRO A 194 -7.17 14.97 1.42
N GLY A 195 -8.25 15.71 1.58
CA GLY A 195 -8.35 17.14 1.26
C GLY A 195 -8.20 18.05 2.48
N ALA A 196 -8.19 17.51 3.70
CA ALA A 196 -7.86 18.30 4.88
C ALA A 196 -6.39 18.71 4.79
N PRO A 197 -6.05 20.02 4.93
CA PRO A 197 -4.66 20.41 5.07
C PRO A 197 -4.13 19.72 6.32
N GLY A 198 -3.34 18.67 6.11
CA GLY A 198 -2.56 18.07 7.19
C GLY A 198 -1.71 19.15 7.85
N PRO A 199 -1.19 18.92 9.05
CA PRO A 199 -0.35 19.88 9.77
C PRO A 199 1.05 20.00 9.13
N ALA A 200 1.10 20.29 7.83
CA ALA A 200 2.33 20.34 7.03
C ALA A 200 3.43 21.23 7.65
N ALA A 201 3.05 22.29 8.37
CA ALA A 201 3.99 23.14 9.08
C ALA A 201 4.53 22.50 10.36
N GLU A 202 3.68 21.74 11.08
CA GLU A 202 4.08 20.98 12.28
C GLU A 202 4.95 19.79 11.89
N ASP A 203 4.65 19.13 10.78
CA ASP A 203 5.42 18.03 10.24
C ASP A 203 6.83 18.46 9.80
N ASP A 204 6.97 19.66 9.20
CA ASP A 204 8.27 20.23 8.85
C ASP A 204 9.10 20.58 10.11
N GLU A 205 8.48 21.02 11.20
CA GLU A 205 9.18 21.26 12.47
C GLU A 205 9.65 19.96 13.12
N VAL A 206 8.82 18.94 13.15
CA VAL A 206 9.18 17.59 13.61
C VAL A 206 10.34 17.03 12.79
N LEU A 207 10.27 17.15 11.47
CA LEU A 207 11.34 16.71 10.58
C LEU A 207 12.65 17.44 10.86
N ARG A 208 12.61 18.77 11.06
CA ARG A 208 13.79 19.57 11.39
C ARG A 208 14.45 19.11 12.68
N LEU A 209 13.66 18.89 13.74
CA LEU A 209 14.15 18.39 15.03
C LEU A 209 14.79 17.01 14.91
N LEU A 210 14.19 16.09 14.15
CA LEU A 210 14.76 14.76 13.91
C LEU A 210 16.07 14.85 13.13
N GLN A 211 16.17 15.71 12.13
CA GLN A 211 17.41 15.92 11.39
C GLN A 211 18.52 16.53 12.26
N GLU A 212 18.19 17.45 13.17
CA GLU A 212 19.14 18.01 14.14
C GLU A 212 19.65 16.91 15.08
N LEU A 213 18.77 16.05 15.58
CA LEU A 213 19.13 14.92 16.42
C LEU A 213 20.09 13.96 15.70
N VAL A 214 19.80 13.59 14.45
CA VAL A 214 20.67 12.72 13.63
C VAL A 214 22.04 13.35 13.43
N ARG A 215 22.12 14.66 13.13
CA ARG A 215 23.40 15.38 12.98
C ARG A 215 24.20 15.41 14.28
N ALA A 216 23.55 15.69 15.41
CA ALA A 216 24.21 15.72 16.71
C ALA A 216 24.83 14.37 17.09
N GLN A 217 24.14 13.27 16.80
CA GLN A 217 24.68 11.93 17.05
C GLN A 217 25.83 11.58 16.13
N SER A 218 25.79 11.99 14.85
CA SER A 218 26.87 11.76 13.91
C SER A 218 28.15 12.54 14.30
N ALA A 219 28.00 13.74 14.90
CA ALA A 219 29.11 14.58 15.37
C ALA A 219 29.71 14.09 16.69
N GLY A 220 28.99 13.31 17.49
CA GLY A 220 29.43 12.79 18.80
C GLY A 220 30.07 11.40 18.73
N LYS A 221 30.18 10.76 17.57
CA LYS A 221 30.90 9.50 17.43
C LYS A 221 32.41 9.78 17.29
N PRO A 222 33.27 9.23 18.20
CA PRO A 222 34.73 9.40 18.17
C PRO A 222 35.35 8.71 16.96
#